data_9506a5c7210b9d8743b08cf2f0ebd067
#
_entry.id   9506a5c7210b9d8743b08cf2f0ebd067
#
_cell.length_a   1.000
_cell.length_b   1.000
_cell.length_c   1.000
_cell.angle_alpha   90.00
_cell.angle_beta   90.00
_cell.angle_gamma   90.00
#
_symmetry.space_group_name_H-M   'P 1'
#
loop_
_entity.id
_entity.type
_entity.pdbx_description
1 polymer ?
#
loop_
_entity_poly.entity_id
_entity_poly.type
_entity_poly.pdbx_seq_one_letter_code
_entity_poly.pdbx_strand_id
1 'polypeptide(L)'
;IGPRQYGELIATNFKVKTLSPQEFDIPWQERVLSVNVLHHKGTIEFHNAYIPPGSTNRWKKIETLEGIYKCLAIQTNTKRILCGDFNTPQEELLKYGIVTFAQKINKLGVPKLWEIIRGGSGERWDKGERNILEGLRKYNLLDSYRQIHHIPKKAYSFELVRKGRIVAQRRYDHFFSSKELNTKSAEYLHQFRKNRLSDHSPLEVIFKF
;
A
#
# COMPACT_ATOMS: atom_id res chain seq x y z
N ILE A 1 -2.30 24.72 -0.15
CA ILE A 1 -1.71 23.73 0.79
C ILE A 1 -1.31 24.51 2.02
N GLY A 2 -1.95 24.26 3.17
CA GLY A 2 -1.62 24.91 4.43
C GLY A 2 -0.31 24.43 5.06
N PRO A 3 0.23 25.09 6.08
CA PRO A 3 1.42 24.66 6.77
C PRO A 3 1.18 23.25 7.37
N ARG A 4 2.07 22.27 7.08
CA ARG A 4 2.03 20.85 7.47
C ARG A 4 1.07 19.96 6.66
N GLN A 5 0.64 20.35 5.49
CA GLN A 5 -0.05 19.43 4.56
C GLN A 5 1.02 18.77 3.67
N TYR A 6 1.08 17.45 3.73
CA TYR A 6 1.93 16.62 2.87
C TYR A 6 1.08 16.18 1.67
N GLY A 7 1.62 16.33 0.47
CA GLY A 7 1.01 15.86 -0.75
C GLY A 7 1.82 14.74 -1.38
N GLU A 8 1.26 14.13 -2.42
CA GLU A 8 1.90 13.11 -3.22
C GLU A 8 2.61 13.74 -4.42
N LEU A 9 3.69 13.11 -4.88
CA LEU A 9 4.45 13.50 -6.06
C LEU A 9 4.58 12.32 -7.02
N ILE A 10 4.35 12.58 -8.31
CA ILE A 10 4.71 11.68 -9.40
C ILE A 10 5.67 12.45 -10.32
N ALA A 11 6.88 11.91 -10.50
CA ALA A 11 7.87 12.43 -11.44
C ALA A 11 8.07 11.42 -12.57
N THR A 12 8.04 11.87 -13.82
CA THR A 12 8.12 11.00 -15.00
C THR A 12 8.61 11.74 -16.21
N ASN A 13 9.27 11.05 -17.16
CA ASN A 13 9.60 11.51 -18.51
C ASN A 13 8.51 11.19 -19.55
N PHE A 14 7.45 10.50 -19.16
CA PHE A 14 6.29 10.30 -20.03
C PHE A 14 5.32 11.48 -19.93
N LYS A 15 4.55 11.72 -20.99
CA LYS A 15 3.42 12.64 -20.93
C LYS A 15 2.35 12.08 -19.98
N VAL A 16 1.80 12.95 -19.15
CA VAL A 16 0.73 12.59 -18.21
C VAL A 16 -0.50 13.47 -18.41
N LYS A 17 -1.66 12.93 -18.10
CA LYS A 17 -2.92 13.67 -17.91
C LYS A 17 -3.38 13.42 -16.48
N THR A 18 -3.65 14.48 -15.74
CA THR A 18 -4.20 14.37 -14.39
C THR A 18 -5.58 13.73 -14.44
N LEU A 19 -5.83 12.75 -13.57
CA LEU A 19 -7.18 12.28 -13.30
C LEU A 19 -7.81 13.17 -12.22
N SER A 20 -9.10 13.44 -12.35
CA SER A 20 -9.79 14.28 -11.40
C SER A 20 -9.75 13.69 -9.98
N PRO A 21 -9.38 14.46 -8.94
CA PRO A 21 -9.42 13.99 -7.56
C PRO A 21 -10.81 13.58 -7.05
N GLN A 22 -11.87 13.95 -7.77
CA GLN A 22 -13.27 13.69 -7.37
C GLN A 22 -13.68 12.21 -7.43
N GLU A 23 -12.80 11.34 -7.94
CA GLU A 23 -13.09 9.91 -8.07
C GLU A 23 -12.89 9.11 -6.78
N PHE A 24 -12.16 9.67 -5.81
CA PHE A 24 -11.92 9.03 -4.52
C PHE A 24 -12.74 9.67 -3.40
N ASP A 25 -13.66 8.90 -2.83
CA ASP A 25 -14.42 9.30 -1.62
C ASP A 25 -13.54 9.03 -0.38
N ILE A 26 -12.56 9.93 -0.15
CA ILE A 26 -11.57 9.80 0.93
C ILE A 26 -11.50 11.07 1.78
N PRO A 27 -11.14 10.96 3.07
CA PRO A 27 -11.13 12.11 3.99
C PRO A 27 -10.15 13.23 3.62
N TRP A 28 -9.04 12.88 2.97
CA TRP A 28 -7.95 13.81 2.60
C TRP A 28 -7.54 13.57 1.15
N GLN A 29 -8.10 14.36 0.24
CA GLN A 29 -7.91 14.22 -1.21
C GLN A 29 -6.43 14.31 -1.63
N GLU A 30 -5.63 15.11 -0.94
CA GLU A 30 -4.20 15.28 -1.18
C GLU A 30 -3.36 14.01 -0.91
N ARG A 31 -3.98 12.97 -0.34
CA ARG A 31 -3.32 11.69 -0.03
C ARG A 31 -3.32 10.69 -1.18
N VAL A 32 -4.00 11.01 -2.26
CA VAL A 32 -3.99 10.18 -3.48
C VAL A 32 -3.80 11.08 -4.69
N LEU A 33 -2.72 10.84 -5.43
CA LEU A 33 -2.45 11.49 -6.70
C LEU A 33 -2.63 10.49 -7.83
N SER A 34 -3.49 10.81 -8.80
CA SER A 34 -3.82 9.93 -9.92
C SER A 34 -3.54 10.60 -11.26
N VAL A 35 -2.88 9.87 -12.15
CA VAL A 35 -2.57 10.34 -13.50
C VAL A 35 -2.74 9.21 -14.52
N ASN A 36 -3.06 9.58 -15.75
CA ASN A 36 -2.89 8.72 -16.92
C ASN A 36 -1.50 8.95 -17.51
N VAL A 37 -0.64 7.95 -17.42
CA VAL A 37 0.67 7.95 -18.09
C VAL A 37 0.49 7.50 -19.52
N LEU A 38 0.87 8.36 -20.48
CA LEU A 38 0.72 8.10 -21.91
C LEU A 38 1.98 7.37 -22.44
N HIS A 39 1.94 6.04 -22.38
CA HIS A 39 3.01 5.20 -22.88
C HIS A 39 2.70 4.74 -24.33
N HIS A 40 3.74 4.52 -25.17
CA HIS A 40 3.56 4.09 -26.58
C HIS A 40 2.82 2.75 -26.73
N LYS A 41 2.85 1.90 -25.71
CA LYS A 41 2.11 0.62 -25.66
C LYS A 41 0.74 0.71 -24.97
N GLY A 42 0.21 1.91 -24.82
CA GLY A 42 -1.09 2.20 -24.24
C GLY A 42 -1.02 2.99 -22.94
N THR A 43 -2.15 3.55 -22.58
CA THR A 43 -2.28 4.36 -21.35
C THR A 43 -2.23 3.46 -20.11
N ILE A 44 -1.56 3.96 -19.07
CA ILE A 44 -1.50 3.34 -17.75
C ILE A 44 -2.08 4.32 -16.74
N GLU A 45 -3.13 3.90 -16.05
CA GLU A 45 -3.69 4.62 -14.92
C GLU A 45 -2.79 4.39 -13.69
N PHE A 46 -2.22 5.46 -13.16
CA PHE A 46 -1.23 5.41 -12.09
C PHE A 46 -1.74 6.19 -10.88
N HIS A 47 -1.80 5.51 -9.72
CA HIS A 47 -2.21 6.07 -8.44
C HIS A 47 -1.06 5.98 -7.45
N ASN A 48 -0.66 7.11 -6.86
CA ASN A 48 0.24 7.17 -5.72
C ASN A 48 -0.55 7.55 -4.47
N ALA A 49 -0.43 6.76 -3.40
CA ALA A 49 -1.23 6.92 -2.20
C ALA A 49 -0.38 6.92 -0.93
N TYR A 50 -0.65 7.86 -0.03
CA TYR A 50 -0.14 7.84 1.33
C TYR A 50 -1.28 7.64 2.32
N ILE A 51 -1.37 6.44 2.87
CA ILE A 51 -2.42 6.09 3.84
C ILE A 51 -2.03 6.57 5.24
N PRO A 52 -2.87 7.36 5.92
CA PRO A 52 -2.53 7.87 7.23
C PRO A 52 -2.31 6.73 8.24
N PRO A 53 -1.29 6.81 9.12
CA PRO A 53 -1.06 5.77 10.11
C PRO A 53 -2.21 5.71 11.12
N GLY A 54 -2.74 4.51 11.34
CA GLY A 54 -3.89 4.31 12.24
C GLY A 54 -3.60 4.58 13.72
N SER A 55 -2.31 4.63 14.12
CA SER A 55 -1.91 4.97 15.49
C SER A 55 -2.30 6.40 15.86
N THR A 56 -2.17 7.33 14.95
CA THR A 56 -2.44 8.77 15.15
C THR A 56 -3.76 9.21 14.54
N ASN A 57 -4.12 8.64 13.40
CA ASN A 57 -5.25 9.11 12.58
C ASN A 57 -6.50 8.22 12.68
N ARG A 58 -6.42 7.15 13.51
CA ARG A 58 -7.56 6.27 13.82
C ARG A 58 -8.32 5.82 12.56
N TRP A 59 -9.62 6.05 12.51
CA TRP A 59 -10.52 5.63 11.44
C TRP A 59 -10.27 6.30 10.09
N LYS A 60 -9.61 7.46 10.05
CA LYS A 60 -9.19 8.10 8.79
C LYS A 60 -8.35 7.17 7.90
N LYS A 61 -7.56 6.28 8.52
CA LYS A 61 -6.85 5.22 7.80
C LYS A 61 -7.82 4.32 7.04
N ILE A 62 -8.83 3.81 7.74
CA ILE A 62 -9.77 2.83 7.15
C ILE A 62 -10.67 3.50 6.12
N GLU A 63 -11.20 4.69 6.42
CA GLU A 63 -11.97 5.49 5.47
C GLU A 63 -11.20 5.74 4.17
N THR A 64 -9.89 6.03 4.26
CA THR A 64 -9.03 6.21 3.07
C THR A 64 -8.88 4.90 2.29
N LEU A 65 -8.61 3.77 2.97
CA LEU A 65 -8.52 2.46 2.31
C LEU A 65 -9.84 2.03 1.66
N GLU A 66 -10.97 2.25 2.35
CA GLU A 66 -12.31 1.96 1.83
C GLU A 66 -12.63 2.79 0.57
N GLY A 67 -12.30 4.09 0.56
CA GLY A 67 -12.50 4.95 -0.59
C GLY A 67 -11.64 4.54 -1.80
N ILE A 68 -10.36 4.22 -1.58
CA ILE A 68 -9.49 3.69 -2.63
C ILE A 68 -10.03 2.36 -3.16
N TYR A 69 -10.42 1.46 -2.27
CA TYR A 69 -10.98 0.17 -2.68
C TYR A 69 -12.26 0.34 -3.49
N LYS A 70 -13.19 1.18 -3.05
CA LYS A 70 -14.46 1.48 -3.75
C LYS A 70 -14.20 1.97 -5.18
N CYS A 71 -13.19 2.80 -5.38
CA CYS A 71 -12.83 3.33 -6.69
C CYS A 71 -12.16 2.27 -7.59
N LEU A 72 -11.24 1.46 -7.03
CA LEU A 72 -10.41 0.55 -7.83
C LEU A 72 -10.97 -0.88 -7.94
N ALA A 73 -11.96 -1.25 -7.13
CA ALA A 73 -12.60 -2.57 -7.14
C ALA A 73 -13.61 -2.69 -8.29
N ILE A 74 -13.17 -2.39 -9.51
CA ILE A 74 -13.95 -2.46 -10.75
C ILE A 74 -13.24 -3.31 -11.79
N GLN A 75 -14.00 -4.05 -12.59
CA GLN A 75 -13.46 -4.76 -13.76
C GLN A 75 -13.17 -3.76 -14.88
N THR A 76 -11.95 -3.78 -15.40
CA THR A 76 -11.53 -2.90 -16.50
C THR A 76 -10.41 -3.52 -17.28
N ASN A 77 -10.29 -3.15 -18.56
CA ASN A 77 -9.17 -3.51 -19.43
C ASN A 77 -8.03 -2.47 -19.36
N THR A 78 -8.22 -1.39 -18.61
CA THR A 78 -7.18 -0.38 -18.41
C THR A 78 -6.06 -0.96 -17.56
N LYS A 79 -4.81 -0.80 -18.01
CA LYS A 79 -3.62 -1.14 -17.22
C LYS A 79 -3.52 -0.17 -16.06
N ARG A 80 -3.42 -0.68 -14.84
CA ARG A 80 -3.41 0.15 -13.62
C ARG A 80 -2.21 -0.15 -12.74
N ILE A 81 -1.76 0.87 -12.03
CA ILE A 81 -0.78 0.79 -10.97
C ILE A 81 -1.34 1.55 -9.76
N LEU A 82 -1.24 0.94 -8.59
CA LEU A 82 -1.45 1.58 -7.29
C LEU A 82 -0.22 1.35 -6.43
N CYS A 83 0.44 2.42 -5.98
CA CYS A 83 1.64 2.32 -5.15
C CYS A 83 1.64 3.34 -4.01
N GLY A 84 2.58 3.21 -3.09
CA GLY A 84 2.82 4.16 -2.01
C GLY A 84 2.95 3.52 -0.63
N ASP A 85 2.89 4.35 0.43
CA ASP A 85 2.89 3.91 1.82
C ASP A 85 1.46 3.65 2.32
N PHE A 86 1.15 2.40 2.57
CA PHE A 86 -0.17 1.97 3.06
C PHE A 86 -0.25 1.88 4.58
N ASN A 87 0.87 2.06 5.29
CA ASN A 87 0.94 1.89 6.74
C ASN A 87 0.31 0.58 7.25
N THR A 88 0.34 -0.48 6.43
CA THR A 88 -0.21 -1.83 6.67
C THR A 88 0.53 -2.84 5.78
N PRO A 89 0.62 -4.14 6.14
CA PRO A 89 0.05 -4.83 7.28
C PRO A 89 0.86 -4.68 8.58
N GLN A 90 0.33 -5.21 9.67
CA GLN A 90 1.08 -5.36 10.91
C GLN A 90 2.24 -6.34 10.73
N GLU A 91 1.98 -7.49 10.06
CA GLU A 91 2.95 -8.54 9.79
C GLU A 91 2.45 -9.46 8.65
N GLU A 92 3.37 -10.23 8.05
CA GLU A 92 3.05 -11.31 7.12
C GLU A 92 3.61 -12.62 7.69
N LEU A 93 2.74 -13.59 7.97
CA LEU A 93 3.08 -14.88 8.54
C LEU A 93 2.97 -16.00 7.51
N LEU A 94 3.93 -16.92 7.47
CA LEU A 94 3.92 -18.05 6.54
C LEU A 94 2.60 -18.84 6.58
N LYS A 95 2.13 -19.16 7.78
CA LYS A 95 0.94 -20.00 7.99
C LYS A 95 -0.38 -19.24 7.84
N TYR A 96 -0.40 -17.94 8.18
CA TYR A 96 -1.64 -17.18 8.32
C TYR A 96 -1.77 -16.05 7.30
N GLY A 97 -0.73 -15.82 6.46
CA GLY A 97 -0.71 -14.73 5.50
C GLY A 97 -0.62 -13.37 6.18
N ILE A 98 -1.40 -12.43 5.68
CA ILE A 98 -1.44 -11.06 6.17
C ILE A 98 -2.12 -10.99 7.56
N VAL A 99 -1.43 -10.36 8.50
CA VAL A 99 -1.95 -9.99 9.81
C VAL A 99 -2.17 -8.48 9.83
N THR A 100 -3.41 -8.07 9.97
CA THR A 100 -3.81 -6.65 9.99
C THR A 100 -3.60 -6.02 11.37
N PHE A 101 -3.70 -4.71 11.45
CA PHE A 101 -3.66 -4.02 12.74
C PHE A 101 -4.92 -4.23 13.61
N ALA A 102 -5.97 -4.87 13.08
CA ALA A 102 -7.11 -5.32 13.84
C ALA A 102 -6.88 -6.66 14.55
N GLN A 103 -5.72 -7.28 14.34
CA GLN A 103 -5.40 -8.57 14.92
C GLN A 103 -4.27 -8.47 15.94
N LYS A 104 -4.32 -9.35 16.95
CA LYS A 104 -3.26 -9.59 17.91
C LYS A 104 -2.73 -11.01 17.72
N ILE A 105 -1.42 -11.14 17.61
CA ILE A 105 -0.77 -12.45 17.62
C ILE A 105 -0.64 -12.91 19.08
N ASN A 106 -1.25 -14.04 19.41
CA ASN A 106 -1.19 -14.62 20.76
C ASN A 106 0.17 -15.30 21.01
N LYS A 107 0.37 -15.84 22.24
CA LYS A 107 1.62 -16.52 22.63
C LYS A 107 1.94 -17.76 21.78
N LEU A 108 0.94 -18.34 21.11
CA LEU A 108 1.09 -19.50 20.20
C LEU A 108 1.33 -19.07 18.75
N GLY A 109 1.53 -17.79 18.48
CA GLY A 109 1.75 -17.27 17.13
C GLY A 109 0.47 -17.18 16.27
N VAL A 110 -0.72 -17.33 16.87
CA VAL A 110 -2.01 -17.34 16.15
C VAL A 110 -2.61 -15.93 16.15
N PRO A 111 -2.91 -15.34 14.98
CA PRO A 111 -3.62 -14.08 14.90
C PRO A 111 -5.06 -14.21 15.41
N LYS A 112 -5.48 -13.28 16.24
CA LYS A 112 -6.83 -13.19 16.78
C LYS A 112 -7.41 -11.80 16.55
N LEU A 113 -8.59 -11.72 15.99
CA LEU A 113 -9.26 -10.46 15.72
C LEU A 113 -9.68 -9.78 17.03
N TRP A 114 -9.49 -8.46 17.10
CA TRP A 114 -10.08 -7.64 18.13
C TRP A 114 -11.54 -7.35 17.79
N GLU A 115 -12.43 -7.49 18.75
CA GLU A 115 -13.83 -7.08 18.56
C GLU A 115 -13.95 -5.58 18.38
N ILE A 116 -13.24 -4.84 19.24
CA ILE A 116 -13.22 -3.39 19.23
C ILE A 116 -11.78 -2.90 19.09
N ILE A 117 -11.57 -2.00 18.16
CA ILE A 117 -10.30 -1.28 17.96
C ILE A 117 -10.56 0.21 17.81
N ARG A 118 -9.87 1.04 18.62
CA ARG A 118 -9.92 2.51 18.51
C ARG A 118 -11.35 3.08 18.53
N GLY A 119 -12.24 2.46 19.30
CA GLY A 119 -13.63 2.88 19.46
C GLY A 119 -14.56 2.47 18.32
N GLY A 120 -14.18 1.48 17.50
CA GLY A 120 -15.02 0.95 16.42
C GLY A 120 -14.78 -0.53 16.15
N SER A 121 -15.46 -1.09 15.15
CA SER A 121 -15.45 -2.52 14.81
C SER A 121 -14.08 -3.00 14.34
N GLY A 122 -13.52 -4.00 15.00
CA GLY A 122 -12.29 -4.66 14.57
C GLY A 122 -12.46 -5.37 13.22
N GLU A 123 -13.65 -5.93 12.97
CA GLU A 123 -13.97 -6.55 11.67
C GLU A 123 -13.92 -5.55 10.50
N ARG A 124 -14.52 -4.36 10.67
CA ARG A 124 -14.44 -3.30 9.65
C ARG A 124 -12.99 -2.88 9.42
N TRP A 125 -12.20 -2.78 10.47
CA TRP A 125 -10.78 -2.44 10.35
C TRP A 125 -10.00 -3.51 9.56
N ASP A 126 -10.15 -4.78 9.95
CA ASP A 126 -9.53 -5.92 9.27
C ASP A 126 -9.92 -5.97 7.79
N LYS A 127 -11.20 -5.83 7.51
CA LYS A 127 -11.74 -5.81 6.14
C LYS A 127 -11.19 -4.64 5.32
N GLY A 128 -11.08 -3.44 5.90
CA GLY A 128 -10.52 -2.26 5.22
C GLY A 128 -9.08 -2.50 4.78
N GLU A 129 -8.22 -3.04 5.64
CA GLU A 129 -6.84 -3.36 5.28
C GLU A 129 -6.77 -4.51 4.27
N ARG A 130 -7.50 -5.62 4.46
CA ARG A 130 -7.49 -6.77 3.54
C ARG A 130 -8.05 -6.47 2.16
N ASN A 131 -9.03 -5.61 2.06
CA ASN A 131 -9.61 -5.23 0.77
C ASN A 131 -8.54 -4.67 -0.17
N ILE A 132 -7.61 -3.88 0.35
CA ILE A 132 -6.48 -3.38 -0.44
C ILE A 132 -5.42 -4.47 -0.64
N LEU A 133 -4.95 -5.08 0.43
CA LEU A 133 -3.79 -5.97 0.38
C LEU A 133 -4.05 -7.28 -0.36
N GLU A 134 -5.28 -7.78 -0.34
CA GLU A 134 -5.68 -9.06 -0.92
C GLU A 134 -6.86 -8.92 -1.91
N GLY A 135 -7.82 -8.04 -1.60
CA GLY A 135 -9.08 -7.92 -2.32
C GLY A 135 -8.93 -7.35 -3.72
N LEU A 136 -8.02 -6.40 -3.95
CA LEU A 136 -7.78 -5.78 -5.26
C LEU A 136 -7.27 -6.78 -6.31
N ARG A 137 -6.72 -7.92 -5.90
CA ARG A 137 -6.33 -9.01 -6.80
C ARG A 137 -7.49 -9.49 -7.69
N LYS A 138 -8.72 -9.47 -7.19
CA LYS A 138 -9.93 -9.84 -7.95
C LYS A 138 -10.23 -8.88 -9.11
N TYR A 139 -9.65 -7.69 -9.06
CA TYR A 139 -9.81 -6.62 -10.03
C TYR A 139 -8.51 -6.32 -10.79
N ASN A 140 -7.68 -7.37 -10.94
CA ASN A 140 -6.44 -7.32 -11.71
C ASN A 140 -5.40 -6.31 -11.17
N LEU A 141 -5.36 -6.08 -9.85
CA LEU A 141 -4.29 -5.34 -9.18
C LEU A 141 -3.56 -6.30 -8.22
N LEU A 142 -2.45 -6.84 -8.69
CA LEU A 142 -1.66 -7.85 -7.98
C LEU A 142 -0.46 -7.20 -7.28
N ASP A 143 -0.15 -7.63 -6.08
CA ASP A 143 1.06 -7.19 -5.35
C ASP A 143 2.31 -7.58 -6.13
N SER A 144 2.97 -6.59 -6.76
CA SER A 144 4.12 -6.80 -7.64
C SER A 144 5.30 -7.44 -6.93
N TYR A 145 5.54 -7.10 -5.65
CA TYR A 145 6.59 -7.76 -4.87
C TYR A 145 6.29 -9.24 -4.65
N ARG A 146 5.04 -9.59 -4.32
CA ARG A 146 4.62 -10.97 -4.08
C ARG A 146 4.42 -11.80 -5.35
N GLN A 147 4.33 -11.18 -6.50
CA GLN A 147 4.41 -11.88 -7.80
C GLN A 147 5.82 -12.48 -8.02
N ILE A 148 6.88 -11.81 -7.55
CA ILE A 148 8.28 -12.22 -7.70
C ILE A 148 8.74 -13.02 -6.49
N HIS A 149 8.42 -12.57 -5.30
CA HIS A 149 8.90 -13.12 -4.03
C HIS A 149 7.74 -13.70 -3.24
N HIS A 150 7.59 -15.02 -3.31
CA HIS A 150 6.59 -15.71 -2.51
C HIS A 150 6.87 -15.63 -1.00
N ILE A 151 5.84 -15.77 -0.16
CA ILE A 151 6.02 -16.06 1.26
C ILE A 151 6.67 -17.49 1.33
N PRO A 152 7.78 -17.69 2.09
CA PRO A 152 8.16 -16.97 3.30
C PRO A 152 9.26 -15.91 3.15
N LYS A 153 9.63 -15.44 1.98
CA LYS A 153 10.68 -14.41 1.89
C LYS A 153 10.26 -13.20 2.74
N LYS A 154 10.98 -12.97 3.85
CA LYS A 154 10.76 -11.80 4.70
C LYS A 154 11.04 -10.53 3.91
N ALA A 155 10.10 -9.60 3.97
CA ALA A 155 10.19 -8.31 3.31
C ALA A 155 9.76 -7.19 4.26
N TYR A 156 10.40 -6.04 4.13
CA TYR A 156 10.04 -4.85 4.90
C TYR A 156 10.53 -3.60 4.18
N SER A 157 9.82 -2.51 4.37
CA SER A 157 10.23 -1.18 3.94
C SER A 157 10.56 -0.29 5.14
N PHE A 158 9.96 -0.57 6.29
CA PHE A 158 10.07 0.23 7.50
C PHE A 158 10.58 -0.58 8.70
N GLU A 159 11.40 0.05 9.56
CA GLU A 159 11.84 -0.51 10.84
C GLU A 159 11.35 0.35 12.00
N LEU A 160 10.56 -0.25 12.88
CA LEU A 160 10.21 0.39 14.14
C LEU A 160 11.35 0.22 15.13
N VAL A 161 11.99 1.33 15.48
CA VAL A 161 13.09 1.35 16.45
C VAL A 161 12.60 1.91 17.78
N ARG A 162 12.87 1.22 18.89
CA ARG A 162 12.61 1.70 20.25
C ARG A 162 13.86 1.52 21.10
N LYS A 163 14.32 2.59 21.77
CA LYS A 163 15.52 2.58 22.61
C LYS A 163 16.74 1.99 21.89
N GLY A 164 16.94 2.37 20.62
CA GLY A 164 18.06 1.93 19.79
C GLY A 164 17.96 0.47 19.27
N ARG A 165 16.86 -0.23 19.52
CA ARG A 165 16.65 -1.62 19.06
C ARG A 165 15.51 -1.71 18.06
N ILE A 166 15.70 -2.49 17.01
CA ILE A 166 14.62 -2.81 16.05
C ILE A 166 13.63 -3.74 16.76
N VAL A 167 12.40 -3.28 16.95
CA VAL A 167 11.33 -4.03 17.61
C VAL A 167 10.32 -4.61 16.62
N ALA A 168 10.25 -4.08 15.40
CA ALA A 168 9.46 -4.63 14.31
C ALA A 168 10.02 -4.19 12.95
N GLN A 169 9.84 -5.04 11.95
CA GLN A 169 10.10 -4.74 10.54
C GLN A 169 8.80 -4.98 9.78
N ARG A 170 8.37 -3.99 8.99
CA ARG A 170 7.05 -4.00 8.36
C ARG A 170 7.13 -3.63 6.90
N ARG A 171 6.30 -4.26 6.10
CA ARG A 171 6.16 -3.97 4.68
C ARG A 171 5.01 -3.00 4.48
N TYR A 172 5.28 -1.71 4.62
CA TYR A 172 4.29 -0.65 4.50
C TYR A 172 4.13 -0.11 3.09
N ASP A 173 5.22 -0.13 2.32
CA ASP A 173 5.24 0.36 0.96
C ASP A 173 4.92 -0.78 0.00
N HIS A 174 3.88 -0.61 -0.80
CA HIS A 174 3.38 -1.59 -1.72
C HIS A 174 3.32 -1.05 -3.14
N PHE A 175 3.32 -1.98 -4.09
CA PHE A 175 3.13 -1.73 -5.49
C PHE A 175 2.18 -2.79 -6.04
N PHE A 176 0.98 -2.39 -6.40
CA PHE A 176 0.00 -3.25 -7.04
C PHE A 176 -0.09 -2.89 -8.52
N SER A 177 -0.10 -3.89 -9.38
CA SER A 177 -0.11 -3.67 -10.83
C SER A 177 -1.01 -4.65 -11.57
N SER A 178 -1.55 -4.21 -12.68
CA SER A 178 -2.25 -5.08 -13.63
C SER A 178 -1.31 -6.16 -14.16
N LYS A 179 -1.81 -7.39 -14.31
CA LYS A 179 -1.04 -8.55 -14.77
C LYS A 179 -0.36 -8.32 -16.12
N GLU A 180 -1.00 -7.55 -17.00
CA GLU A 180 -0.53 -7.23 -18.35
C GLU A 180 0.74 -6.36 -18.35
N LEU A 181 1.08 -5.72 -17.23
CA LEU A 181 2.34 -5.00 -17.08
C LEU A 181 3.53 -5.94 -16.90
N ASN A 182 3.28 -7.21 -16.57
CA ASN A 182 4.29 -8.26 -16.47
C ASN A 182 5.49 -7.87 -15.60
N THR A 183 5.31 -7.92 -14.29
CA THR A 183 6.37 -7.60 -13.31
C THR A 183 7.57 -8.50 -13.51
N LYS A 184 8.74 -7.92 -13.82
CA LYS A 184 10.00 -8.61 -14.03
C LYS A 184 10.84 -8.70 -12.76
N SER A 185 10.88 -7.63 -12.00
CA SER A 185 11.55 -7.57 -10.70
C SER A 185 10.86 -6.59 -9.77
N ALA A 186 11.00 -6.83 -8.48
CA ALA A 186 10.51 -5.95 -7.43
C ALA A 186 11.44 -6.08 -6.22
N GLU A 187 12.13 -5.00 -5.82
CA GLU A 187 13.12 -5.04 -4.75
C GLU A 187 13.06 -3.82 -3.84
N TYR A 188 13.19 -4.04 -2.52
CA TYR A 188 13.34 -2.94 -1.56
C TYR A 188 14.79 -2.47 -1.51
N LEU A 189 15.01 -1.19 -1.80
CA LEU A 189 16.34 -0.57 -1.86
C LEU A 189 16.77 -0.10 -0.46
N HIS A 190 17.16 -1.03 0.40
CA HIS A 190 17.47 -0.77 1.82
C HIS A 190 18.63 0.20 2.05
N GLN A 191 19.52 0.40 1.07
CA GLN A 191 20.64 1.33 1.17
C GLN A 191 20.17 2.78 1.38
N PHE A 192 19.03 3.19 0.81
CA PHE A 192 18.49 4.54 1.01
C PHE A 192 18.16 4.81 2.47
N ARG A 193 17.54 3.84 3.15
CA ARG A 193 17.25 3.93 4.59
C ARG A 193 18.52 3.83 5.43
N LYS A 194 19.45 2.92 5.10
CA LYS A 194 20.74 2.78 5.80
C LYS A 194 21.57 4.06 5.70
N ASN A 195 21.51 4.76 4.59
CA ASN A 195 22.17 6.05 4.36
C ASN A 195 21.37 7.24 4.93
N ARG A 196 20.25 6.99 5.63
CA ARG A 196 19.39 8.02 6.26
C ARG A 196 18.80 9.04 5.28
N LEU A 197 18.63 8.67 4.01
CA LEU A 197 17.95 9.50 3.01
C LEU A 197 16.42 9.42 3.16
N SER A 198 15.92 8.35 3.79
CA SER A 198 14.53 8.15 4.18
C SER A 198 14.50 7.20 5.38
N ASP A 199 13.44 7.21 6.17
CA ASP A 199 13.14 6.21 7.20
C ASP A 199 12.46 4.96 6.60
N HIS A 200 12.03 5.03 5.33
CA HIS A 200 11.56 3.90 4.53
C HIS A 200 12.60 3.46 3.49
N SER A 201 12.52 2.19 3.09
CA SER A 201 13.25 1.66 1.94
C SER A 201 12.35 1.77 0.70
N PRO A 202 12.75 2.53 -0.33
CA PRO A 202 11.99 2.59 -1.58
C PRO A 202 11.79 1.20 -2.19
N LEU A 203 10.64 0.99 -2.84
CA LEU A 203 10.36 -0.20 -3.63
C LEU A 203 10.57 0.13 -5.11
N GLU A 204 11.54 -0.54 -5.72
CA GLU A 204 11.75 -0.50 -7.17
C GLU A 204 10.99 -1.65 -7.83
N VAL A 205 10.24 -1.36 -8.90
CA VAL A 205 9.52 -2.37 -9.69
C VAL A 205 9.82 -2.17 -11.17
N ILE A 206 10.24 -3.23 -11.85
CA ILE A 206 10.53 -3.24 -13.28
C ILE A 206 9.46 -4.07 -13.98
N PHE A 207 8.84 -3.48 -15.00
CA PHE A 207 7.85 -4.12 -15.85
C PHE A 207 8.42 -4.43 -17.24
N LYS A 208 7.88 -5.49 -17.88
CA LYS A 208 8.15 -5.85 -19.28
C LYS A 208 6.81 -6.01 -19.98
N PHE A 209 6.31 -5.00 -20.64
CA PHE A 209 5.05 -5.00 -21.37
C PHE A 209 5.19 -4.43 -22.78
#